data_a878c14bb59d14e8388a151dcc7fa31b
#
_entry.id   a878c14bb59d14e8388a151dcc7fa31b
#
_cell.length_a   1.000
_cell.length_b   1.000
_cell.length_c   1.000
_cell.angle_alpha   90.00
_cell.angle_beta   90.00
_cell.angle_gamma   90.00
#
_symmetry.space_group_name_H-M   'P 1'
#
loop_
_entity.id
_entity.type
_entity.pdbx_description
1 polymer ?
#
loop_
_entity_poly.entity_id
_entity_poly.type
_entity_poly.pdbx_seq_one_letter_code
_entity_poly.pdbx_strand_id
1 'polypeptide(L)'
;MLVDVPSLSIGDQFGFARVSIRGIGMTSIDIGGEGAVAFLQDGAIVPRPAAQLMGMFDLNQVEVLRGPQGTLYGRGATAGAINMVTSRPGDEFGGYANFTLGNYETVIFQGAIDVPLNDEFAVRAAVKWDERAGYGENKFSGEEVDDRDAQFFRLTMQWDPLGPFDATLSAQYYEEDDNNYAFHYFGPSEGTIGGLPLAVPVLGGQTVFDVKGDFYDINSDQEAINERNGYLVNLLMNYEIDDSWELRSITSVQNFDRFLRDDLDSTDKNLYGQNNYYEESDSFSQEFILNYSTERFDVLGGLMYFEEDLYGNVLVPQTNICFVLAPDLCGTPTGDALNSGKYLQDGDVEIEAWGAYTEATYHFSERLSLIAGLRYNFEERDGTGSFVFDGAGININTDASEDWD
;
A
#
# COMPACT_ATOMS: atom_id res chain seq x y z
N MET A 1 4.70 -17.41 -0.78
CA MET A 1 4.00 -16.85 -1.96
C MET A 1 4.93 -16.56 -3.14
N LEU A 2 6.02 -15.82 -3.01
CA LEU A 2 6.92 -15.47 -4.15
C LEU A 2 7.50 -16.67 -4.89
N VAL A 3 7.72 -17.78 -4.20
CA VAL A 3 8.32 -19.00 -4.77
C VAL A 3 7.30 -19.79 -5.62
N ASP A 4 6.01 -19.64 -5.31
CA ASP A 4 4.94 -20.44 -5.89
C ASP A 4 4.29 -19.81 -7.12
N VAL A 5 4.43 -18.47 -7.30
CA VAL A 5 3.83 -17.74 -8.42
C VAL A 5 4.92 -17.22 -9.36
N PRO A 6 5.13 -17.87 -10.53
CA PRO A 6 6.15 -17.44 -11.48
C PRO A 6 5.93 -16.00 -11.96
N SER A 7 7.00 -15.21 -12.00
CA SER A 7 7.02 -13.82 -12.47
C SER A 7 6.25 -12.82 -11.59
N LEU A 8 5.84 -13.19 -10.39
CA LEU A 8 5.40 -12.27 -9.36
C LEU A 8 6.64 -11.80 -8.58
N SER A 9 6.78 -10.50 -8.41
CA SER A 9 7.73 -9.88 -7.48
C SER A 9 6.95 -9.00 -6.52
N ILE A 10 7.19 -9.20 -5.23
CA ILE A 10 6.67 -8.34 -4.16
C ILE A 10 7.89 -7.79 -3.44
N GLY A 11 8.01 -6.49 -3.40
CA GLY A 11 9.00 -5.76 -2.64
C GLY A 11 8.32 -4.70 -1.82
N ASP A 12 9.08 -4.12 -0.95
CA ASP A 12 8.72 -2.92 -0.21
C ASP A 12 9.75 -1.84 -0.52
N GLN A 13 9.29 -0.62 -0.70
CA GLN A 13 10.15 0.55 -0.83
C GLN A 13 9.50 1.70 -0.06
N PHE A 14 10.11 2.12 1.03
CA PHE A 14 9.60 3.18 1.90
C PHE A 14 8.17 2.88 2.39
N GLY A 15 7.87 1.60 2.70
CA GLY A 15 6.55 1.17 3.10
C GLY A 15 5.51 1.09 1.99
N PHE A 16 5.87 1.35 0.73
CA PHE A 16 4.97 1.10 -0.41
C PHE A 16 5.15 -0.31 -0.95
N ALA A 17 4.06 -1.03 -1.11
CA ALA A 17 4.08 -2.33 -1.78
C ALA A 17 4.49 -2.16 -3.25
N ARG A 18 5.69 -2.63 -3.58
CA ARG A 18 6.21 -2.67 -4.97
C ARG A 18 5.91 -4.01 -5.58
N VAL A 19 4.68 -4.15 -6.06
CA VAL A 19 4.23 -5.39 -6.67
C VAL A 19 4.33 -5.31 -8.18
N SER A 20 4.93 -6.32 -8.79
CA SER A 20 4.97 -6.46 -10.24
C SER A 20 4.67 -7.87 -10.71
N ILE A 21 3.96 -7.99 -11.82
CA ILE A 21 3.70 -9.25 -12.52
C ILE A 21 4.31 -9.14 -13.91
N ARG A 22 5.19 -10.08 -14.26
CA ARG A 22 5.93 -10.08 -15.54
C ARG A 22 6.70 -8.78 -15.80
N GLY A 23 7.20 -8.14 -14.75
CA GLY A 23 7.95 -6.89 -14.82
C GLY A 23 7.11 -5.62 -14.98
N ILE A 24 5.77 -5.73 -14.99
CA ILE A 24 4.85 -4.59 -15.01
C ILE A 24 4.35 -4.37 -13.58
N GLY A 25 4.54 -3.18 -13.04
CA GLY A 25 4.19 -2.83 -11.66
C GLY A 25 4.17 -1.33 -11.44
N MET A 26 4.22 -0.92 -10.19
CA MET A 26 4.29 0.49 -9.80
C MET A 26 5.68 1.07 -10.16
N THR A 27 5.71 2.20 -10.83
CA THR A 27 6.94 2.87 -11.27
C THR A 27 7.22 4.17 -10.50
N SER A 28 6.23 4.76 -9.87
CA SER A 28 6.32 5.99 -9.10
C SER A 28 5.79 5.79 -7.69
N ILE A 29 6.31 6.56 -6.74
CA ILE A 29 5.85 6.66 -5.35
C ILE A 29 5.17 8.00 -5.08
N ASP A 30 4.76 8.71 -6.14
CA ASP A 30 4.09 10.00 -6.02
C ASP A 30 2.72 9.88 -5.35
N ILE A 31 2.30 10.96 -4.70
CA ILE A 31 0.97 11.10 -4.12
C ILE A 31 -0.09 10.85 -5.22
N GLY A 32 -1.04 9.97 -4.96
CA GLY A 32 -2.04 9.57 -5.95
C GLY A 32 -1.55 8.57 -6.99
N GLY A 33 -0.27 8.12 -6.90
CA GLY A 33 0.26 7.05 -7.75
C GLY A 33 -0.46 5.73 -7.51
N GLU A 34 -0.80 5.03 -8.61
CA GLU A 34 -1.43 3.71 -8.57
C GLU A 34 -0.51 2.62 -9.12
N GLY A 35 -0.65 1.42 -8.57
CA GLY A 35 0.02 0.23 -9.09
C GLY A 35 -0.64 -0.29 -10.36
N ALA A 36 0.11 -1.04 -11.17
CA ALA A 36 -0.42 -1.78 -12.32
C ALA A 36 -1.03 -3.15 -11.94
N VAL A 37 -0.93 -3.55 -10.68
CA VAL A 37 -1.52 -4.77 -10.12
C VAL A 37 -2.61 -4.35 -9.13
N ALA A 38 -3.85 -4.68 -9.43
CA ALA A 38 -4.97 -4.43 -8.52
C ALA A 38 -4.82 -5.28 -7.26
N PHE A 39 -5.01 -4.66 -6.10
CA PHE A 39 -5.07 -5.34 -4.81
C PHE A 39 -6.48 -5.32 -4.27
N LEU A 40 -6.97 -6.49 -3.84
CA LEU A 40 -8.30 -6.64 -3.28
C LEU A 40 -8.22 -7.44 -1.98
N GLN A 41 -9.14 -7.15 -1.08
CA GLN A 41 -9.44 -7.98 0.08
C GLN A 41 -10.92 -8.34 0.07
N ASP A 42 -11.21 -9.65 -0.01
CA ASP A 42 -12.58 -10.18 -0.16
C ASP A 42 -13.38 -9.56 -1.32
N GLY A 43 -12.68 -9.22 -2.42
CA GLY A 43 -13.22 -8.56 -3.60
C GLY A 43 -13.27 -7.04 -3.53
N ALA A 44 -13.14 -6.42 -2.37
CA ALA A 44 -13.05 -4.96 -2.25
C ALA A 44 -11.65 -4.44 -2.59
N ILE A 45 -11.56 -3.36 -3.36
CA ILE A 45 -10.28 -2.77 -3.78
C ILE A 45 -9.55 -2.15 -2.58
N VAL A 46 -8.22 -2.35 -2.49
CA VAL A 46 -7.32 -1.66 -1.54
C VAL A 46 -6.48 -0.67 -2.35
N PRO A 47 -6.86 0.63 -2.37
CA PRO A 47 -6.33 1.57 -3.34
C PRO A 47 -4.88 1.95 -3.05
N ARG A 48 -4.51 2.15 -1.78
CA ARG A 48 -3.19 2.68 -1.41
C ARG A 48 -2.11 1.61 -1.32
N PRO A 49 -1.00 1.74 -2.08
CA PRO A 49 0.10 0.79 -2.06
C PRO A 49 0.69 0.56 -0.67
N ALA A 50 0.72 1.58 0.18
CA ALA A 50 1.22 1.47 1.55
C ALA A 50 0.30 0.65 2.47
N ALA A 51 -1.01 0.53 2.16
CA ALA A 51 -1.98 -0.28 2.89
C ALA A 51 -2.07 -1.73 2.38
N GLN A 52 -1.63 -2.02 1.15
CA GLN A 52 -1.88 -3.29 0.46
C GLN A 52 -1.35 -4.53 1.18
N LEU A 53 -0.23 -4.42 1.90
CA LEU A 53 0.37 -5.56 2.62
C LEU A 53 -0.14 -5.71 4.07
N MET A 54 -0.92 -4.76 4.57
CA MET A 54 -1.37 -4.73 5.98
C MET A 54 -2.45 -5.77 6.28
N GLY A 55 -3.17 -6.27 5.28
CA GLY A 55 -4.21 -7.30 5.43
C GLY A 55 -3.70 -8.75 5.46
N MET A 56 -2.39 -8.98 5.36
CA MET A 56 -1.82 -10.33 5.15
C MET A 56 -1.72 -11.17 6.43
N PHE A 57 -2.83 -11.36 7.14
CA PHE A 57 -2.93 -12.27 8.26
C PHE A 57 -4.29 -12.97 8.25
N ASP A 58 -4.37 -14.16 8.83
CA ASP A 58 -5.59 -14.97 8.94
C ASP A 58 -6.34 -15.08 7.59
N LEU A 59 -5.58 -15.43 6.54
CA LEU A 59 -6.10 -15.61 5.20
C LEU A 59 -6.49 -17.06 4.96
N ASN A 60 -7.60 -17.28 4.26
CA ASN A 60 -7.99 -18.57 3.73
C ASN A 60 -7.18 -18.91 2.47
N GLN A 61 -7.05 -17.92 1.55
CA GLN A 61 -6.26 -18.05 0.33
C GLN A 61 -5.83 -16.70 -0.21
N VAL A 62 -4.84 -16.73 -1.13
CA VAL A 62 -4.46 -15.59 -1.94
C VAL A 62 -4.54 -16.00 -3.40
N GLU A 63 -5.32 -15.28 -4.16
CA GLU A 63 -5.54 -15.49 -5.59
C GLU A 63 -4.65 -14.53 -6.37
N VAL A 64 -3.92 -15.03 -7.35
CA VAL A 64 -3.06 -14.21 -8.21
C VAL A 64 -3.43 -14.43 -9.66
N LEU A 65 -4.02 -13.41 -10.26
CA LEU A 65 -4.43 -13.38 -11.65
C LEU A 65 -3.38 -12.64 -12.48
N ARG A 66 -2.76 -13.35 -13.42
CA ARG A 66 -1.63 -12.83 -14.20
C ARG A 66 -2.05 -12.41 -15.60
N GLY A 67 -1.73 -11.19 -15.97
CA GLY A 67 -2.09 -10.56 -17.25
C GLY A 67 -3.23 -9.57 -17.04
N PRO A 68 -3.58 -8.79 -18.07
CA PRO A 68 -4.63 -7.78 -17.97
C PRO A 68 -5.95 -8.34 -17.48
N GLN A 69 -6.47 -7.77 -16.42
CA GLN A 69 -7.73 -8.13 -15.78
C GLN A 69 -8.72 -6.95 -15.76
N GLY A 70 -8.51 -5.98 -16.66
CA GLY A 70 -9.29 -4.75 -16.69
C GLY A 70 -10.80 -4.94 -16.87
N THR A 71 -11.25 -6.05 -17.51
CA THR A 71 -12.67 -6.31 -17.69
C THR A 71 -13.40 -6.54 -16.36
N LEU A 72 -12.86 -7.37 -15.47
CA LEU A 72 -13.50 -7.72 -14.20
C LEU A 72 -13.05 -6.83 -13.04
N TYR A 73 -11.76 -6.53 -12.95
CA TYR A 73 -11.17 -5.83 -11.81
C TYR A 73 -10.96 -4.32 -12.04
N GLY A 74 -11.12 -3.86 -13.28
CA GLY A 74 -11.11 -2.44 -13.64
C GLY A 74 -9.78 -1.75 -13.45
N ARG A 75 -9.79 -0.68 -12.64
CA ARG A 75 -8.63 0.19 -12.41
C ARG A 75 -7.46 -0.57 -11.77
N GLY A 76 -6.23 -0.18 -12.11
CA GLY A 76 -5.04 -0.79 -11.55
C GLY A 76 -4.75 -2.23 -11.97
N ALA A 77 -5.58 -2.88 -12.82
CA ALA A 77 -5.46 -4.29 -13.17
C ALA A 77 -4.76 -4.56 -14.53
N THR A 78 -3.85 -3.70 -14.95
CA THR A 78 -3.17 -3.79 -16.25
C THR A 78 -2.19 -4.97 -16.33
N ALA A 79 -1.49 -5.25 -15.22
CA ALA A 79 -0.54 -6.37 -15.10
C ALA A 79 -1.19 -7.62 -14.51
N GLY A 80 -2.24 -7.45 -13.71
CA GLY A 80 -2.93 -8.52 -13.02
C GLY A 80 -3.70 -8.04 -11.82
N ALA A 81 -4.17 -9.00 -11.01
CA ALA A 81 -4.85 -8.73 -9.74
C ALA A 81 -4.38 -9.72 -8.66
N ILE A 82 -4.37 -9.27 -7.43
CA ILE A 82 -4.16 -10.08 -6.23
C ILE A 82 -5.38 -9.88 -5.33
N ASN A 83 -6.08 -10.98 -5.03
CA ASN A 83 -7.20 -10.96 -4.10
C ASN A 83 -6.84 -11.77 -2.85
N MET A 84 -6.87 -11.14 -1.70
CA MET A 84 -6.67 -11.73 -0.38
C MET A 84 -8.04 -12.14 0.15
N VAL A 85 -8.29 -13.44 0.24
CA VAL A 85 -9.55 -13.95 0.80
C VAL A 85 -9.33 -14.25 2.27
N THR A 86 -10.06 -13.56 3.13
CA THR A 86 -9.95 -13.73 4.58
C THR A 86 -10.64 -15.00 5.06
N SER A 87 -10.20 -15.55 6.20
CA SER A 87 -10.84 -16.71 6.81
C SER A 87 -12.21 -16.31 7.37
N ARG A 88 -13.24 -17.11 7.05
CA ARG A 88 -14.59 -16.94 7.56
C ARG A 88 -14.78 -17.69 8.88
N PRO A 89 -15.79 -17.32 9.69
CA PRO A 89 -16.17 -18.08 10.87
C PRO A 89 -16.50 -19.53 10.50
N GLY A 90 -16.10 -20.47 11.37
CA GLY A 90 -16.48 -21.87 11.24
C GLY A 90 -17.83 -22.19 11.90
N ASP A 91 -18.44 -23.31 11.49
CA ASP A 91 -19.73 -23.80 12.04
C ASP A 91 -19.60 -24.38 13.44
N GLU A 92 -18.38 -24.67 13.90
CA GLU A 92 -18.07 -25.20 15.20
C GLU A 92 -17.13 -24.26 15.98
N PHE A 93 -17.22 -24.30 17.32
CA PHE A 93 -16.25 -23.60 18.16
C PHE A 93 -14.86 -24.15 17.90
N GLY A 94 -13.94 -23.25 17.50
CA GLY A 94 -12.59 -23.63 17.10
C GLY A 94 -11.64 -22.46 17.11
N GLY A 95 -10.47 -22.68 16.53
CA GLY A 95 -9.47 -21.63 16.37
C GLY A 95 -8.06 -22.18 16.34
N TYR A 96 -7.10 -21.25 16.33
CA TYR A 96 -5.68 -21.58 16.40
C TYR A 96 -4.90 -20.49 17.11
N ALA A 97 -3.71 -20.85 17.59
CA ALA A 97 -2.73 -19.91 18.13
C ALA A 97 -1.34 -20.35 17.70
N ASN A 98 -0.62 -19.45 17.06
CA ASN A 98 0.75 -19.65 16.59
C ASN A 98 1.69 -18.67 17.30
N PHE A 99 2.81 -19.17 17.81
CA PHE A 99 3.89 -18.37 18.38
C PHE A 99 5.18 -18.61 17.61
N THR A 100 5.82 -17.53 17.22
CA THR A 100 7.16 -17.59 16.62
C THR A 100 8.10 -16.77 17.50
N LEU A 101 9.22 -17.40 17.90
CA LEU A 101 10.31 -16.74 18.60
C LEU A 101 11.56 -16.83 17.76
N GLY A 102 12.30 -15.75 17.64
CA GLY A 102 13.47 -15.68 16.77
C GLY A 102 14.61 -14.85 17.33
N ASN A 103 15.62 -14.62 16.50
CA ASN A 103 16.72 -13.72 16.80
C ASN A 103 16.19 -12.27 16.85
N TYR A 104 16.97 -11.37 17.43
CA TYR A 104 16.59 -9.95 17.60
C TYR A 104 15.29 -9.80 18.40
N GLU A 105 15.14 -10.59 19.46
CA GLU A 105 13.97 -10.58 20.35
C GLU A 105 12.63 -10.77 19.62
N THR A 106 12.65 -11.38 18.42
CA THR A 106 11.44 -11.58 17.62
C THR A 106 10.38 -12.34 18.39
N VAL A 107 9.20 -11.76 18.52
CA VAL A 107 7.98 -12.36 19.05
C VAL A 107 6.86 -12.12 18.06
N ILE A 108 6.36 -13.19 17.42
CA ILE A 108 5.17 -13.08 16.59
C ILE A 108 4.09 -13.97 17.20
N PHE A 109 2.98 -13.38 17.53
CA PHE A 109 1.76 -14.09 17.88
C PHE A 109 0.72 -13.92 16.80
N GLN A 110 0.12 -14.99 16.34
CA GLN A 110 -1.05 -14.96 15.47
C GLN A 110 -2.07 -15.99 15.97
N GLY A 111 -3.30 -15.56 16.10
CA GLY A 111 -4.37 -16.45 16.53
C GLY A 111 -5.73 -16.01 16.04
N ALA A 112 -6.64 -16.96 15.99
CA ALA A 112 -8.05 -16.70 15.74
C ALA A 112 -8.94 -17.66 16.50
N ILE A 113 -10.16 -17.23 16.77
CA ILE A 113 -11.20 -18.01 17.43
C ILE A 113 -12.51 -17.91 16.66
N ASP A 114 -13.16 -19.06 16.44
CA ASP A 114 -14.47 -19.19 15.84
C ASP A 114 -15.50 -19.46 16.93
N VAL A 115 -16.57 -18.68 16.90
CA VAL A 115 -17.68 -18.78 17.87
C VAL A 115 -18.99 -18.82 17.10
N PRO A 116 -19.57 -20.01 16.85
CA PRO A 116 -20.95 -20.11 16.37
C PRO A 116 -21.89 -19.66 17.47
N LEU A 117 -22.70 -18.64 17.18
CA LEU A 117 -23.69 -18.11 18.14
C LEU A 117 -24.99 -18.92 18.11
N ASN A 118 -25.37 -19.36 16.93
CA ASN A 118 -26.48 -20.25 16.63
C ASN A 118 -26.34 -20.80 15.21
N ASP A 119 -27.34 -21.50 14.70
CA ASP A 119 -27.31 -22.13 13.35
C ASP A 119 -27.25 -21.12 12.19
N GLU A 120 -27.51 -19.84 12.45
CA GLU A 120 -27.53 -18.78 11.43
C GLU A 120 -26.41 -17.78 11.58
N PHE A 121 -25.83 -17.62 12.79
CA PHE A 121 -24.82 -16.60 13.10
C PHE A 121 -23.55 -17.22 13.64
N ALA A 122 -22.43 -16.83 13.06
CA ALA A 122 -21.09 -17.14 13.55
C ALA A 122 -20.19 -15.91 13.54
N VAL A 123 -19.21 -15.91 14.45
CA VAL A 123 -18.23 -14.82 14.59
C VAL A 123 -16.82 -15.40 14.62
N ARG A 124 -15.91 -14.75 13.94
CA ARG A 124 -14.47 -15.02 14.02
C ARG A 124 -13.75 -13.77 14.48
N ALA A 125 -12.93 -13.89 15.52
CA ALA A 125 -11.99 -12.86 15.93
C ALA A 125 -10.57 -13.33 15.66
N ALA A 126 -9.78 -12.52 14.94
CA ALA A 126 -8.39 -12.81 14.61
C ALA A 126 -7.48 -11.67 15.04
N VAL A 127 -6.28 -12.01 15.49
CA VAL A 127 -5.25 -11.07 15.91
C VAL A 127 -3.88 -11.52 15.42
N LYS A 128 -3.04 -10.55 15.03
CA LYS A 128 -1.60 -10.75 14.84
C LYS A 128 -0.86 -9.64 15.58
N TRP A 129 0.15 -10.03 16.33
CA TRP A 129 1.14 -9.17 16.97
C TRP A 129 2.51 -9.55 16.44
N ASP A 130 3.28 -8.57 15.97
CA ASP A 130 4.56 -8.79 15.29
C ASP A 130 5.57 -7.78 15.83
N GLU A 131 6.44 -8.23 16.74
CA GLU A 131 7.43 -7.42 17.43
C GLU A 131 8.82 -8.00 17.22
N ARG A 132 9.81 -7.14 16.96
CA ARG A 132 11.19 -7.51 16.76
C ARG A 132 12.09 -6.30 17.01
N ALA A 133 13.18 -6.50 17.78
CA ALA A 133 14.24 -5.50 17.95
C ALA A 133 14.96 -5.18 16.63
N GLY A 134 15.60 -4.03 16.55
CA GLY A 134 16.30 -3.58 15.36
C GLY A 134 17.44 -4.50 14.90
N TYR A 135 17.70 -4.51 13.61
CA TYR A 135 18.83 -5.23 13.06
C TYR A 135 20.14 -4.47 13.24
N GLY A 136 20.10 -3.14 13.31
CA GLY A 136 21.23 -2.24 13.44
C GLY A 136 21.01 -1.16 14.48
N GLU A 137 22.01 -0.32 14.60
CA GLU A 137 22.04 0.83 15.50
C GLU A 137 22.39 2.10 14.72
N ASN A 138 21.69 3.18 14.98
CA ASN A 138 22.12 4.49 14.54
C ASN A 138 23.31 4.95 15.41
N LYS A 139 24.52 4.96 14.86
CA LYS A 139 25.75 5.31 15.58
C LYS A 139 25.84 6.78 16.00
N PHE A 140 24.96 7.62 15.48
CA PHE A 140 24.83 9.01 15.88
C PHE A 140 23.99 9.15 17.17
N SER A 141 22.80 8.55 17.19
CA SER A 141 21.87 8.64 18.32
C SER A 141 22.03 7.52 19.35
N GLY A 142 22.50 6.34 18.93
CA GLY A 142 22.55 5.12 19.74
C GLY A 142 21.21 4.37 19.79
N GLU A 143 20.26 4.72 18.95
CA GLU A 143 18.96 4.06 18.84
C GLU A 143 19.00 2.87 17.87
N GLU A 144 18.17 1.87 18.13
CA GLU A 144 17.99 0.75 17.21
C GLU A 144 17.23 1.21 15.96
N VAL A 145 17.54 0.57 14.82
CA VAL A 145 16.89 0.82 13.54
C VAL A 145 16.51 -0.48 12.86
N ASP A 146 15.55 -0.41 11.94
CA ASP A 146 14.96 -1.56 11.27
C ASP A 146 14.34 -2.57 12.26
N ASP A 147 13.72 -2.09 13.30
CA ASP A 147 12.88 -2.85 14.22
C ASP A 147 11.50 -3.13 13.62
N ARG A 148 10.61 -3.70 14.38
CA ARG A 148 9.24 -4.01 13.98
C ARG A 148 8.32 -3.94 15.19
N ASP A 149 7.28 -3.12 15.12
CA ASP A 149 6.14 -3.13 16.04
C ASP A 149 4.84 -2.95 15.23
N ALA A 150 4.08 -4.04 15.10
CA ALA A 150 2.85 -4.03 14.33
C ALA A 150 1.76 -4.90 14.93
N GLN A 151 0.54 -4.39 14.92
CA GLN A 151 -0.63 -5.01 15.50
C GLN A 151 -1.78 -5.02 14.50
N PHE A 152 -2.49 -6.15 14.42
CA PHE A 152 -3.58 -6.36 13.48
C PHE A 152 -4.74 -7.05 14.19
N PHE A 153 -5.95 -6.55 13.99
CA PHE A 153 -7.18 -7.10 14.53
C PHE A 153 -8.22 -7.23 13.42
N ARG A 154 -8.94 -8.34 13.41
CA ARG A 154 -10.09 -8.52 12.52
C ARG A 154 -11.22 -9.20 13.26
N LEU A 155 -12.43 -8.65 13.09
CA LEU A 155 -13.68 -9.25 13.53
C LEU A 155 -14.53 -9.52 12.28
N THR A 156 -14.90 -10.79 12.07
CA THR A 156 -15.77 -11.20 10.98
C THR A 156 -17.05 -11.80 11.56
N MET A 157 -18.19 -11.31 11.10
CA MET A 157 -19.50 -11.82 11.46
C MET A 157 -20.14 -12.39 10.17
N GLN A 158 -20.65 -13.60 10.26
CA GLN A 158 -21.39 -14.24 9.19
C GLN A 158 -22.83 -14.46 9.64
N TRP A 159 -23.76 -14.12 8.77
CA TRP A 159 -25.16 -14.42 8.89
C TRP A 159 -25.61 -15.22 7.67
N ASP A 160 -26.06 -16.45 7.93
CA ASP A 160 -26.60 -17.38 6.94
C ASP A 160 -27.90 -17.96 7.48
N PRO A 161 -29.08 -17.37 7.14
CA PRO A 161 -30.38 -17.77 7.65
C PRO A 161 -30.90 -19.06 7.01
N LEU A 162 -30.04 -19.90 6.43
CA LEU A 162 -30.42 -21.15 5.74
C LEU A 162 -31.42 -20.94 4.60
N GLY A 163 -31.33 -19.79 3.95
CA GLY A 163 -32.20 -19.34 2.87
C GLY A 163 -31.39 -18.83 1.67
N PRO A 164 -32.02 -18.11 0.75
CA PRO A 164 -31.36 -17.60 -0.45
C PRO A 164 -30.43 -16.42 -0.18
N PHE A 165 -30.32 -15.95 1.05
CA PHE A 165 -29.52 -14.76 1.42
C PHE A 165 -28.46 -15.12 2.45
N ASP A 166 -27.22 -14.67 2.23
CA ASP A 166 -26.17 -14.65 3.23
C ASP A 166 -25.47 -13.28 3.26
N ALA A 167 -24.87 -12.97 4.40
CA ALA A 167 -24.09 -11.76 4.58
C ALA A 167 -22.85 -12.01 5.44
N THR A 168 -21.74 -11.39 5.08
CA THR A 168 -20.51 -11.38 5.85
C THR A 168 -20.06 -9.93 6.06
N LEU A 169 -19.96 -9.52 7.33
CA LEU A 169 -19.37 -8.24 7.74
C LEU A 169 -18.00 -8.50 8.32
N SER A 170 -16.97 -7.87 7.78
CA SER A 170 -15.61 -7.92 8.29
C SER A 170 -15.14 -6.51 8.62
N ALA A 171 -14.61 -6.31 9.82
CA ALA A 171 -14.00 -5.07 10.27
C ALA A 171 -12.55 -5.36 10.72
N GLN A 172 -11.60 -4.68 10.13
CA GLN A 172 -10.18 -4.81 10.40
C GLN A 172 -9.62 -3.48 10.85
N TYR A 173 -8.71 -3.51 11.82
CA TYR A 173 -7.85 -2.42 12.24
C TYR A 173 -6.40 -2.89 12.25
N TYR A 174 -5.49 -2.00 11.90
CA TYR A 174 -4.06 -2.24 11.99
C TYR A 174 -3.34 -0.98 12.45
N GLU A 175 -2.20 -1.19 13.11
CA GLU A 175 -1.30 -0.16 13.58
C GLU A 175 0.14 -0.68 13.47
N GLU A 176 1.04 0.18 13.04
CA GLU A 176 2.47 -0.06 12.97
C GLU A 176 3.19 1.22 13.40
N ASP A 177 4.09 1.09 14.37
CA ASP A 177 4.87 2.20 14.94
C ASP A 177 6.29 1.67 15.20
N ASP A 178 7.19 1.85 14.25
CA ASP A 178 8.54 1.33 14.28
C ASP A 178 9.56 2.28 13.61
N ASN A 179 10.84 1.97 13.74
CA ASN A 179 11.95 2.69 13.11
C ASN A 179 12.46 1.95 11.86
N ASN A 180 11.55 1.31 11.15
CA ASN A 180 11.84 0.61 9.90
C ASN A 180 12.09 1.60 8.75
N TYR A 181 12.63 1.11 7.64
CA TYR A 181 13.01 1.89 6.46
C TYR A 181 14.15 2.90 6.68
N ALA A 182 15.05 2.65 7.64
CA ALA A 182 16.26 3.42 7.76
C ALA A 182 17.10 3.33 6.47
N PHE A 183 17.63 4.46 6.01
CA PHE A 183 18.50 4.46 4.85
C PHE A 183 19.92 4.02 5.24
N HIS A 184 20.38 2.94 4.59
CA HIS A 184 21.73 2.41 4.75
C HIS A 184 22.63 2.88 3.63
N TYR A 185 23.72 3.54 3.98
CA TYR A 185 24.73 3.97 3.04
C TYR A 185 25.78 2.87 2.80
N PHE A 186 25.91 2.41 1.56
CA PHE A 186 26.82 1.32 1.20
C PHE A 186 28.13 1.76 0.53
N GLY A 187 28.44 3.03 0.56
CA GLY A 187 29.67 3.58 0.00
C GLY A 187 29.42 4.59 -1.13
N PRO A 188 30.49 5.22 -1.64
CA PRO A 188 30.35 6.24 -2.66
C PRO A 188 29.68 5.66 -3.91
N SER A 189 28.50 6.19 -4.27
CA SER A 189 27.88 5.85 -5.54
C SER A 189 28.63 6.60 -6.65
N GLU A 190 29.05 5.88 -7.70
CA GLU A 190 29.57 6.51 -8.92
C GLU A 190 28.43 7.16 -9.75
N GLY A 191 27.25 7.33 -9.15
CA GLY A 191 26.09 7.89 -9.78
C GLY A 191 26.12 9.41 -9.95
N THR A 192 25.20 9.92 -10.71
CA THR A 192 24.94 11.35 -10.84
C THR A 192 23.47 11.62 -10.53
N ILE A 193 23.18 12.63 -9.71
CA ILE A 193 21.82 13.20 -9.61
C ILE A 193 21.74 14.37 -10.58
N GLY A 194 20.81 14.31 -11.52
CA GLY A 194 20.60 15.37 -12.51
C GLY A 194 21.80 15.67 -13.41
N GLY A 195 22.71 14.70 -13.60
CA GLY A 195 23.93 14.88 -14.39
C GLY A 195 25.12 15.47 -13.62
N LEU A 196 24.97 15.74 -12.33
CA LEU A 196 26.06 16.16 -11.44
C LEU A 196 26.65 14.93 -10.74
N PRO A 197 28.01 14.83 -10.62
CA PRO A 197 28.62 13.76 -9.85
C PRO A 197 28.14 13.82 -8.40
N LEU A 198 27.67 12.70 -7.86
CA LEU A 198 27.42 12.53 -6.42
C LEU A 198 28.72 12.42 -5.59
N ALA A 199 29.83 12.95 -6.10
CA ALA A 199 30.99 13.14 -5.29
C ALA A 199 30.72 14.30 -4.34
N VAL A 200 30.18 13.99 -3.17
CA VAL A 200 30.10 14.97 -2.09
C VAL A 200 31.50 15.43 -1.78
N PRO A 201 31.76 16.72 -1.85
CA PRO A 201 33.11 17.25 -1.63
C PRO A 201 33.61 16.92 -0.23
N VAL A 202 34.85 16.62 -0.17
CA VAL A 202 35.59 16.43 1.08
C VAL A 202 35.53 17.72 1.89
N LEU A 203 34.72 17.76 2.94
CA LEU A 203 34.76 18.82 3.94
C LEU A 203 35.97 18.60 4.86
N GLY A 204 36.98 19.42 4.73
CA GLY A 204 38.15 19.40 5.64
C GLY A 204 39.00 18.13 5.58
N GLY A 205 39.02 17.39 4.46
CA GLY A 205 39.83 16.18 4.29
C GLY A 205 39.21 14.91 4.86
N GLN A 206 37.99 14.94 5.36
CA GLN A 206 37.23 13.76 5.75
C GLN A 206 36.21 13.42 4.63
N THR A 207 36.12 12.14 4.26
CA THR A 207 35.03 11.65 3.46
C THR A 207 33.75 11.75 4.30
N VAL A 208 32.76 12.47 3.83
CA VAL A 208 31.46 12.68 4.51
C VAL A 208 30.73 11.35 4.72
N PHE A 209 31.14 10.30 4.02
CA PHE A 209 30.57 8.99 4.01
C PHE A 209 31.47 7.97 4.71
N ASP A 210 31.68 8.13 6.01
CA ASP A 210 32.32 7.10 6.81
C ASP A 210 31.26 6.22 7.41
N VAL A 211 30.99 5.06 6.77
CA VAL A 211 30.08 4.04 7.31
C VAL A 211 30.70 3.51 8.60
N LYS A 212 30.15 3.89 9.73
CA LYS A 212 30.58 3.43 11.03
C LYS A 212 29.73 2.25 11.45
N GLY A 213 30.38 1.15 11.82
CA GLY A 213 29.72 0.00 12.38
C GLY A 213 29.57 -1.17 11.41
N ASP A 214 28.60 -2.03 11.69
CA ASP A 214 28.30 -3.23 10.92
C ASP A 214 27.41 -2.90 9.70
N PHE A 215 27.14 -3.90 8.88
CA PHE A 215 26.35 -3.78 7.65
C PHE A 215 24.94 -3.20 7.87
N TYR A 216 24.34 -3.47 9.04
CA TYR A 216 23.00 -3.01 9.40
C TYR A 216 23.00 -1.68 10.16
N ASP A 217 24.18 -1.16 10.52
CA ASP A 217 24.27 0.12 11.23
C ASP A 217 24.11 1.29 10.26
N ILE A 218 23.56 2.38 10.78
CA ILE A 218 23.50 3.68 10.11
C ILE A 218 24.26 4.74 10.93
N ASN A 219 24.47 5.92 10.36
CA ASN A 219 25.05 7.05 11.06
C ASN A 219 24.33 8.33 10.61
N SER A 220 23.07 8.43 10.95
CA SER A 220 22.15 9.48 10.53
C SER A 220 21.89 10.47 11.66
N ASP A 221 21.88 11.77 11.35
CA ASP A 221 21.49 12.82 12.29
C ASP A 221 19.95 12.95 12.43
N GLN A 222 19.20 12.13 11.67
CA GLN A 222 17.75 12.05 11.74
C GLN A 222 17.31 10.68 12.27
N GLU A 223 16.21 10.68 13.01
CA GLU A 223 15.53 9.49 13.47
C GLU A 223 14.68 8.91 12.35
N ALA A 224 14.78 7.62 12.08
CA ALA A 224 13.85 6.91 11.21
C ALA A 224 12.53 6.71 11.97
N ILE A 225 11.41 7.01 11.33
CA ILE A 225 10.06 6.82 11.89
C ILE A 225 9.18 6.23 10.78
N ASN A 226 8.41 5.21 11.13
CA ASN A 226 7.40 4.63 10.26
C ASN A 226 6.15 4.35 11.09
N GLU A 227 5.19 5.25 11.01
CA GLU A 227 3.88 5.14 11.63
C GLU A 227 2.84 4.91 10.55
N ARG A 228 2.05 3.85 10.68
CA ARG A 228 0.93 3.54 9.79
C ARG A 228 -0.23 2.98 10.59
N ASN A 229 -1.41 3.46 10.32
CA ASN A 229 -2.62 2.91 10.89
C ASN A 229 -3.79 3.01 9.91
N GLY A 230 -4.84 2.28 10.17
CA GLY A 230 -6.04 2.34 9.37
C GLY A 230 -7.06 1.27 9.70
N TYR A 231 -8.21 1.39 9.09
CA TYR A 231 -9.25 0.38 9.17
C TYR A 231 -9.81 0.04 7.79
N LEU A 232 -10.35 -1.15 7.70
CA LEU A 232 -11.08 -1.66 6.54
C LEU A 232 -12.35 -2.35 7.02
N VAL A 233 -13.50 -1.89 6.55
CA VAL A 233 -14.81 -2.51 6.83
C VAL A 233 -15.42 -2.95 5.51
N ASN A 234 -15.62 -4.27 5.37
CA ASN A 234 -16.24 -4.87 4.19
C ASN A 234 -17.56 -5.53 4.57
N LEU A 235 -18.60 -5.25 3.81
CA LEU A 235 -19.89 -5.95 3.86
C LEU A 235 -20.11 -6.66 2.53
N LEU A 236 -20.13 -7.99 2.59
CA LEU A 236 -20.42 -8.87 1.47
C LEU A 236 -21.82 -9.46 1.65
N MET A 237 -22.67 -9.33 0.66
CA MET A 237 -24.00 -9.91 0.66
C MET A 237 -24.24 -10.70 -0.62
N ASN A 238 -24.79 -11.91 -0.49
CA ASN A 238 -25.19 -12.72 -1.62
C ASN A 238 -26.69 -13.02 -1.52
N TYR A 239 -27.34 -13.04 -2.65
CA TYR A 239 -28.75 -13.38 -2.78
C TYR A 239 -28.97 -14.30 -3.98
N GLU A 240 -29.31 -15.56 -3.70
CA GLU A 240 -29.74 -16.55 -4.70
C GLU A 240 -31.17 -16.24 -5.12
N ILE A 241 -31.37 -15.64 -6.29
CA ILE A 241 -32.70 -15.30 -6.82
C ILE A 241 -33.44 -16.56 -7.21
N ASP A 242 -32.74 -17.46 -7.89
CA ASP A 242 -33.17 -18.83 -8.24
C ASP A 242 -31.93 -19.69 -8.57
N ASP A 243 -32.15 -20.93 -9.03
CA ASP A 243 -31.07 -21.89 -9.36
C ASP A 243 -30.08 -21.39 -10.43
N SER A 244 -30.39 -20.30 -11.14
CA SER A 244 -29.61 -19.77 -12.25
C SER A 244 -29.06 -18.35 -11.98
N TRP A 245 -29.69 -17.60 -11.09
CA TRP A 245 -29.40 -16.20 -10.84
C TRP A 245 -28.91 -15.95 -9.42
N GLU A 246 -27.78 -15.31 -9.28
CA GLU A 246 -27.22 -14.82 -8.01
C GLU A 246 -26.91 -13.32 -8.12
N LEU A 247 -27.29 -12.55 -7.12
CA LEU A 247 -26.90 -11.16 -6.94
C LEU A 247 -25.93 -11.07 -5.77
N ARG A 248 -24.77 -10.47 -6.02
CA ARG A 248 -23.76 -10.16 -5.00
C ARG A 248 -23.64 -8.65 -4.83
N SER A 249 -23.47 -8.20 -3.60
CA SER A 249 -23.13 -6.82 -3.26
C SER A 249 -21.87 -6.80 -2.40
N ILE A 250 -20.91 -5.94 -2.75
CA ILE A 250 -19.68 -5.69 -2.00
C ILE A 250 -19.63 -4.22 -1.67
N THR A 251 -19.64 -3.90 -0.37
CA THR A 251 -19.50 -2.53 0.15
C THR A 251 -18.22 -2.44 0.97
N SER A 252 -17.39 -1.46 0.74
CA SER A 252 -16.16 -1.24 1.50
C SER A 252 -16.01 0.20 1.92
N VAL A 253 -15.55 0.40 3.16
CA VAL A 253 -15.12 1.68 3.71
C VAL A 253 -13.72 1.48 4.27
N GLN A 254 -12.79 2.34 3.90
CA GLN A 254 -11.40 2.26 4.33
C GLN A 254 -10.89 3.64 4.72
N ASN A 255 -10.03 3.64 5.74
CA ASN A 255 -9.18 4.77 6.09
C ASN A 255 -7.74 4.26 6.21
N PHE A 256 -6.81 5.09 5.83
CA PHE A 256 -5.39 4.83 5.91
C PHE A 256 -4.64 6.12 6.20
N ASP A 257 -3.82 6.09 7.25
CA ASP A 257 -2.92 7.17 7.66
C ASP A 257 -1.49 6.66 7.70
N ARG A 258 -0.57 7.50 7.26
CA ARG A 258 0.85 7.20 7.29
C ARG A 258 1.69 8.43 7.55
N PHE A 259 2.69 8.26 8.43
CA PHE A 259 3.82 9.16 8.58
C PHE A 259 5.12 8.39 8.46
N LEU A 260 5.98 8.82 7.55
CA LEU A 260 7.32 8.30 7.39
C LEU A 260 8.33 9.45 7.55
N ARG A 261 9.37 9.19 8.30
CA ARG A 261 10.55 10.05 8.37
C ARG A 261 11.79 9.24 8.04
N ASP A 262 12.61 9.77 7.18
CA ASP A 262 13.91 9.23 6.85
C ASP A 262 14.96 10.35 6.66
N ASP A 263 16.20 9.94 6.58
CA ASP A 263 17.34 10.81 6.27
C ASP A 263 17.77 10.58 4.82
N LEU A 264 17.50 11.55 3.96
CA LEU A 264 17.82 11.43 2.53
C LEU A 264 19.30 11.37 2.22
N ASP A 265 20.17 11.90 3.08
CA ASP A 265 21.61 11.87 2.86
C ASP A 265 22.32 10.75 3.63
N SER A 266 21.64 10.10 4.57
CA SER A 266 22.12 8.95 5.37
C SER A 266 23.44 9.23 6.08
N THR A 267 23.66 10.47 6.55
CA THR A 267 24.89 10.88 7.20
C THR A 267 24.65 11.57 8.55
N ASP A 268 25.75 11.75 9.34
CA ASP A 268 25.72 12.51 10.58
C ASP A 268 25.75 14.04 10.35
N LYS A 269 25.38 14.49 9.18
CA LYS A 269 25.40 15.88 8.75
C LYS A 269 24.08 16.25 8.10
N ASN A 270 23.44 17.27 8.56
CA ASN A 270 22.26 17.80 7.92
C ASN A 270 22.60 18.43 6.56
N LEU A 271 22.78 17.61 5.51
CA LEU A 271 23.11 18.04 4.16
C LEU A 271 21.85 18.16 3.30
N TYR A 272 20.95 17.18 3.37
CA TYR A 272 19.71 17.14 2.61
C TYR A 272 18.49 17.30 3.50
N GLY A 273 18.67 17.25 4.81
CA GLY A 273 17.63 17.36 5.79
C GLY A 273 16.72 16.13 5.88
N GLN A 274 15.90 16.20 6.86
CA GLN A 274 14.88 15.24 7.20
C GLN A 274 13.79 15.23 6.12
N ASN A 275 13.50 14.05 5.56
CA ASN A 275 12.35 13.85 4.70
C ASN A 275 11.16 13.38 5.54
N ASN A 276 10.08 14.13 5.52
CA ASN A 276 8.82 13.72 6.12
C ASN A 276 7.82 13.46 5.00
N TYR A 277 7.24 12.29 5.00
CA TYR A 277 6.18 11.88 4.09
C TYR A 277 4.92 11.58 4.89
N TYR A 278 3.85 12.29 4.60
CA TYR A 278 2.54 12.08 5.17
C TYR A 278 1.54 11.71 4.07
N GLU A 279 0.68 10.74 4.33
CA GLU A 279 -0.38 10.31 3.43
C GLU A 279 -1.61 9.93 4.25
N GLU A 280 -2.76 10.44 3.86
CA GLU A 280 -4.07 10.13 4.43
C GLU A 280 -5.02 9.81 3.29
N SER A 281 -5.80 8.73 3.42
CA SER A 281 -6.76 8.30 2.41
C SER A 281 -8.02 7.78 3.08
N ASP A 282 -9.15 8.38 2.72
CA ASP A 282 -10.48 7.88 3.03
C ASP A 282 -11.14 7.39 1.74
N SER A 283 -11.62 6.16 1.71
CA SER A 283 -12.25 5.62 0.51
C SER A 283 -13.51 4.82 0.78
N PHE A 284 -14.41 4.87 -0.18
CA PHE A 284 -15.64 4.10 -0.22
C PHE A 284 -15.76 3.37 -1.57
N SER A 285 -16.20 2.13 -1.55
CA SER A 285 -16.57 1.43 -2.78
C SER A 285 -17.85 0.63 -2.61
N GLN A 286 -18.62 0.56 -3.70
CA GLN A 286 -19.83 -0.26 -3.81
C GLN A 286 -19.81 -0.98 -5.15
N GLU A 287 -19.97 -2.30 -5.11
CA GLU A 287 -20.09 -3.11 -6.32
C GLU A 287 -21.31 -4.01 -6.24
N PHE A 288 -22.06 -4.08 -7.32
CA PHE A 288 -23.14 -5.03 -7.53
C PHE A 288 -22.78 -5.95 -8.69
N ILE A 289 -22.85 -7.25 -8.46
CA ILE A 289 -22.52 -8.28 -9.45
C ILE A 289 -23.73 -9.19 -9.60
N LEU A 290 -24.24 -9.31 -10.81
CA LEU A 290 -25.31 -10.24 -11.18
C LEU A 290 -24.71 -11.39 -11.98
N ASN A 291 -24.80 -12.59 -11.45
CA ASN A 291 -24.38 -13.83 -12.08
C ASN A 291 -25.58 -14.57 -12.65
N TYR A 292 -25.44 -15.09 -13.87
CA TYR A 292 -26.39 -16.00 -14.50
C TYR A 292 -25.64 -17.21 -15.03
N SER A 293 -26.03 -18.40 -14.58
CA SER A 293 -25.39 -19.66 -14.99
C SER A 293 -26.40 -20.71 -15.40
N THR A 294 -26.11 -21.35 -16.53
CA THR A 294 -26.85 -22.48 -17.08
C THR A 294 -25.91 -23.49 -17.69
N GLU A 295 -26.37 -24.62 -18.17
CA GLU A 295 -25.53 -25.62 -18.86
C GLU A 295 -24.75 -25.06 -20.05
N ARG A 296 -25.18 -23.96 -20.68
CA ARG A 296 -24.60 -23.41 -21.89
C ARG A 296 -24.09 -21.99 -21.78
N PHE A 297 -24.53 -21.24 -20.80
CA PHE A 297 -24.19 -19.85 -20.63
C PHE A 297 -23.79 -19.58 -19.18
N ASP A 298 -22.64 -18.94 -19.01
CA ASP A 298 -22.30 -18.24 -17.79
C ASP A 298 -22.14 -16.76 -18.17
N VAL A 299 -22.91 -15.90 -17.51
CA VAL A 299 -22.85 -14.44 -17.73
C VAL A 299 -22.71 -13.76 -16.39
N LEU A 300 -21.76 -12.87 -16.31
CA LEU A 300 -21.53 -11.98 -15.18
C LEU A 300 -21.70 -10.55 -15.66
N GLY A 301 -22.46 -9.74 -14.92
CA GLY A 301 -22.56 -8.30 -15.15
C GLY A 301 -22.38 -7.55 -13.85
N GLY A 302 -21.64 -6.45 -13.86
CA GLY A 302 -21.36 -5.68 -12.66
C GLY A 302 -21.47 -4.17 -12.86
N LEU A 303 -21.82 -3.49 -11.78
CA LEU A 303 -21.79 -2.04 -11.63
C LEU A 303 -20.96 -1.71 -10.40
N MET A 304 -19.98 -0.81 -10.56
CA MET A 304 -19.05 -0.39 -9.52
C MET A 304 -19.08 1.13 -9.38
N TYR A 305 -19.04 1.59 -8.15
CA TYR A 305 -18.76 2.96 -7.74
C TYR A 305 -17.56 2.96 -6.79
N PHE A 306 -16.70 3.96 -6.91
CA PHE A 306 -15.55 4.18 -6.05
C PHE A 306 -15.36 5.68 -5.86
N GLU A 307 -15.09 6.08 -4.62
CA GLU A 307 -14.65 7.42 -4.28
C GLU A 307 -13.47 7.36 -3.31
N GLU A 308 -12.60 8.34 -3.37
CA GLU A 308 -11.44 8.47 -2.49
C GLU A 308 -11.05 9.94 -2.32
N ASP A 309 -10.93 10.34 -1.06
CA ASP A 309 -10.28 11.58 -0.65
C ASP A 309 -8.86 11.26 -0.22
N LEU A 310 -7.89 11.81 -0.92
CA LEU A 310 -6.47 11.56 -0.70
C LEU A 310 -5.75 12.87 -0.41
N TYR A 311 -5.09 12.94 0.73
CA TYR A 311 -4.12 13.97 1.06
C TYR A 311 -2.72 13.40 1.10
N GLY A 312 -1.74 14.12 0.57
CA GLY A 312 -0.34 13.74 0.67
C GLY A 312 0.58 14.94 0.79
N ASN A 313 1.63 14.77 1.60
CA ASN A 313 2.61 15.80 1.87
C ASN A 313 4.02 15.20 1.92
N VAL A 314 4.95 15.79 1.18
CA VAL A 314 6.40 15.51 1.27
C VAL A 314 7.08 16.81 1.69
N LEU A 315 7.62 16.82 2.88
CA LEU A 315 8.29 17.98 3.46
C LEU A 315 9.74 17.68 3.83
N VAL A 316 10.67 18.37 3.19
CA VAL A 316 12.06 18.48 3.62
C VAL A 316 12.25 19.87 4.21
N PRO A 317 12.26 20.01 5.56
CA PRO A 317 12.20 21.32 6.21
C PRO A 317 13.39 22.23 5.92
N GLN A 318 14.54 21.62 5.68
CA GLN A 318 15.79 22.35 5.42
C GLN A 318 16.66 21.56 4.44
N THR A 319 17.13 22.23 3.40
CA THR A 319 18.05 21.67 2.42
C THR A 319 19.35 22.47 2.42
N ASN A 320 20.47 21.80 2.68
CA ASN A 320 21.82 22.40 2.57
C ASN A 320 22.36 22.19 1.15
N ILE A 321 21.60 22.62 0.17
CA ILE A 321 21.82 22.31 -1.24
C ILE A 321 23.12 22.95 -1.80
N CYS A 322 23.71 23.92 -1.09
CA CYS A 322 24.97 24.52 -1.50
C CYS A 322 26.08 23.47 -1.61
N PHE A 323 26.12 22.46 -0.73
CA PHE A 323 27.10 21.38 -0.77
C PHE A 323 27.00 20.55 -2.05
N VAL A 324 25.80 20.46 -2.61
CA VAL A 324 25.54 19.69 -3.84
C VAL A 324 25.76 20.54 -5.09
N LEU A 325 25.25 21.76 -5.11
CA LEU A 325 25.22 22.61 -6.31
C LEU A 325 26.43 23.52 -6.44
N ALA A 326 26.97 24.01 -5.32
CA ALA A 326 28.05 25.01 -5.31
C ALA A 326 28.89 24.89 -4.04
N PRO A 327 29.67 23.80 -3.85
CA PRO A 327 30.43 23.54 -2.62
C PRO A 327 31.36 24.70 -2.22
N ASP A 328 31.93 25.35 -3.21
CA ASP A 328 32.85 26.49 -3.00
C ASP A 328 32.16 27.75 -2.45
N LEU A 329 30.81 27.78 -2.51
CA LEU A 329 30.01 28.91 -2.01
C LEU A 329 29.45 28.66 -0.61
N CYS A 330 29.50 27.43 -0.08
CA CYS A 330 29.03 27.14 1.26
C CYS A 330 29.74 27.96 2.31
N GLY A 331 29.00 28.55 3.25
CA GLY A 331 29.53 29.51 4.23
C GLY A 331 29.71 30.92 3.67
N THR A 332 29.28 31.20 2.46
CA THR A 332 29.13 32.56 1.93
C THR A 332 27.65 32.96 1.94
N PRO A 333 27.33 34.28 1.93
CA PRO A 333 25.92 34.73 1.88
C PRO A 333 25.12 34.15 0.73
N THR A 334 25.78 33.85 -0.40
CA THR A 334 25.14 33.22 -1.57
C THR A 334 24.86 31.73 -1.33
N GLY A 335 25.83 31.02 -0.75
CA GLY A 335 25.64 29.60 -0.39
C GLY A 335 24.61 29.43 0.73
N ASP A 336 24.66 30.30 1.74
CA ASP A 336 23.69 30.28 2.84
C ASP A 336 22.27 30.58 2.36
N ALA A 337 22.10 31.40 1.33
CA ALA A 337 20.81 31.63 0.69
C ALA A 337 20.28 30.36 -0.05
N LEU A 338 21.17 29.50 -0.55
CA LEU A 338 20.79 28.21 -1.13
C LEU A 338 20.42 27.17 -0.05
N ASN A 339 20.94 27.34 1.18
CA ASN A 339 20.75 26.41 2.29
C ASN A 339 19.48 26.68 3.12
N SER A 340 18.81 27.80 2.92
CA SER A 340 17.72 28.26 3.81
C SER A 340 16.34 27.84 3.36
N GLY A 341 16.23 26.95 2.38
CA GLY A 341 14.97 26.65 1.75
C GLY A 341 14.37 25.30 2.15
N LYS A 342 13.07 25.28 2.30
CA LYS A 342 12.31 24.04 2.39
C LYS A 342 12.00 23.51 0.98
N TYR A 343 11.90 22.20 0.88
CA TYR A 343 11.17 21.53 -0.19
C TYR A 343 9.84 21.09 0.38
N LEU A 344 8.76 21.42 -0.28
CA LEU A 344 7.42 21.00 0.05
C LEU A 344 6.69 20.60 -1.23
N GLN A 345 6.12 19.43 -1.22
CA GLN A 345 5.12 19.00 -2.17
C GLN A 345 3.93 18.57 -1.34
N ASP A 346 2.79 19.20 -1.51
CA ASP A 346 1.54 18.81 -0.88
C ASP A 346 0.40 18.86 -1.89
N GLY A 347 -0.64 18.06 -1.64
CA GLY A 347 -1.80 18.02 -2.49
C GLY A 347 -2.94 17.21 -1.90
N ASP A 348 -4.14 17.68 -2.24
CA ASP A 348 -5.40 16.98 -2.04
C ASP A 348 -5.88 16.49 -3.39
N VAL A 349 -6.38 15.26 -3.46
CA VAL A 349 -6.94 14.66 -4.68
C VAL A 349 -8.25 13.96 -4.33
N GLU A 350 -9.34 14.41 -4.89
CA GLU A 350 -10.63 13.72 -4.88
C GLU A 350 -10.72 12.85 -6.13
N ILE A 351 -11.08 11.59 -5.95
CA ILE A 351 -11.21 10.62 -7.04
C ILE A 351 -12.63 10.05 -7.01
N GLU A 352 -13.35 10.14 -8.11
CA GLU A 352 -14.64 9.50 -8.30
C GLU A 352 -14.60 8.62 -9.55
N ALA A 353 -15.03 7.36 -9.42
CA ALA A 353 -15.00 6.42 -10.52
C ALA A 353 -16.26 5.54 -10.60
N TRP A 354 -16.75 5.32 -11.82
CA TRP A 354 -17.86 4.43 -12.15
C TRP A 354 -17.40 3.37 -13.15
N GLY A 355 -17.89 2.17 -12.97
CA GLY A 355 -17.63 1.07 -13.90
C GLY A 355 -18.89 0.27 -14.18
N ALA A 356 -19.10 -0.08 -15.44
CA ALA A 356 -20.11 -1.05 -15.84
C ALA A 356 -19.43 -2.10 -16.72
N TYR A 357 -19.62 -3.37 -16.41
CA TYR A 357 -18.93 -4.44 -17.12
C TYR A 357 -19.80 -5.70 -17.25
N THR A 358 -19.45 -6.51 -18.23
CA THR A 358 -20.05 -7.83 -18.42
C THR A 358 -19.03 -8.78 -19.04
N GLU A 359 -19.08 -10.03 -18.63
CA GLU A 359 -18.39 -11.14 -19.27
C GLU A 359 -19.36 -12.28 -19.51
N ALA A 360 -19.29 -12.87 -20.66
CA ALA A 360 -20.15 -14.01 -21.02
C ALA A 360 -19.30 -15.15 -21.56
N THR A 361 -19.54 -16.36 -21.07
CA THR A 361 -19.00 -17.60 -21.57
C THR A 361 -20.10 -18.41 -22.23
N TYR A 362 -19.90 -18.78 -23.49
CA TYR A 362 -20.79 -19.70 -24.20
C TYR A 362 -20.11 -21.04 -24.43
N HIS A 363 -20.70 -22.10 -23.93
CA HIS A 363 -20.22 -23.47 -24.05
C HIS A 363 -20.83 -24.15 -25.28
N PHE A 364 -20.06 -24.20 -26.38
CA PHE A 364 -20.46 -24.93 -27.60
C PHE A 364 -20.50 -26.43 -27.37
N SER A 365 -19.57 -26.92 -26.52
CA SER A 365 -19.43 -28.31 -26.10
C SER A 365 -18.58 -28.36 -24.81
N GLU A 366 -18.46 -29.56 -24.21
CA GLU A 366 -17.55 -29.80 -23.04
C GLU A 366 -16.08 -29.42 -23.31
N ARG A 367 -15.67 -29.23 -24.59
CA ARG A 367 -14.27 -28.96 -24.98
C ARG A 367 -14.05 -27.61 -25.65
N LEU A 368 -15.11 -26.90 -25.97
CA LEU A 368 -15.05 -25.64 -26.69
C LEU A 368 -15.98 -24.61 -26.06
N SER A 369 -15.40 -23.54 -25.57
CA SER A 369 -16.10 -22.39 -25.03
C SER A 369 -15.57 -21.10 -25.65
N LEU A 370 -16.41 -20.10 -25.77
CA LEU A 370 -16.06 -18.73 -26.16
C LEU A 370 -16.33 -17.80 -24.99
N ILE A 371 -15.33 -17.02 -24.63
CA ILE A 371 -15.42 -15.99 -23.60
C ILE A 371 -15.33 -14.62 -24.29
N ALA A 372 -16.22 -13.72 -23.94
CA ALA A 372 -16.20 -12.33 -24.38
C ALA A 372 -16.59 -11.40 -23.24
N GLY A 373 -15.84 -10.35 -23.04
CA GLY A 373 -16.10 -9.36 -22.01
C GLY A 373 -16.00 -7.94 -22.53
N LEU A 374 -16.74 -7.03 -21.90
CA LEU A 374 -16.74 -5.61 -22.17
C LEU A 374 -16.82 -4.87 -20.85
N ARG A 375 -16.08 -3.78 -20.72
CA ARG A 375 -16.14 -2.84 -19.60
C ARG A 375 -16.11 -1.41 -20.13
N TYR A 376 -16.88 -0.56 -19.50
CA TYR A 376 -16.81 0.87 -19.61
C TYR A 376 -16.49 1.46 -18.26
N ASN A 377 -15.52 2.36 -18.17
CA ASN A 377 -15.20 3.12 -16.97
C ASN A 377 -15.34 4.60 -17.27
N PHE A 378 -15.69 5.33 -16.25
CA PHE A 378 -15.56 6.77 -16.16
C PHE A 378 -14.84 7.09 -14.86
N GLU A 379 -13.86 7.95 -14.91
CA GLU A 379 -13.11 8.41 -13.74
C GLU A 379 -12.87 9.91 -13.85
N GLU A 380 -13.12 10.61 -12.76
CA GLU A 380 -12.86 12.02 -12.57
C GLU A 380 -11.88 12.21 -11.42
N ARG A 381 -10.91 13.10 -11.58
CA ARG A 381 -9.98 13.47 -10.53
C ARG A 381 -9.91 14.98 -10.45
N ASP A 382 -10.24 15.50 -9.27
CA ASP A 382 -10.05 16.89 -8.91
C ASP A 382 -8.89 16.99 -7.91
N GLY A 383 -7.92 17.84 -8.20
CA GLY A 383 -6.74 17.94 -7.35
C GLY A 383 -6.26 19.38 -7.18
N THR A 384 -5.90 19.71 -5.95
CA THR A 384 -5.16 20.93 -5.65
C THR A 384 -3.79 20.55 -5.07
N GLY A 385 -2.77 21.34 -5.38
CA GLY A 385 -1.46 21.07 -4.85
C GLY A 385 -0.54 22.25 -4.86
N SER A 386 0.49 22.18 -4.05
CA SER A 386 1.57 23.15 -4.05
C SER A 386 2.93 22.47 -4.14
N PHE A 387 3.83 23.09 -4.87
CA PHE A 387 5.22 22.73 -4.95
C PHE A 387 6.06 23.95 -4.61
N VAL A 388 6.79 23.87 -3.50
CA VAL A 388 7.66 24.95 -3.03
C VAL A 388 9.07 24.45 -2.92
N PHE A 389 10.00 25.18 -3.55
CA PHE A 389 11.42 24.97 -3.38
C PHE A 389 12.10 26.32 -3.17
N ASP A 390 12.18 26.73 -1.91
CA ASP A 390 12.63 28.08 -1.51
C ASP A 390 14.05 28.35 -2.01
N GLY A 391 14.96 27.38 -1.92
CA GLY A 391 16.34 27.53 -2.38
C GLY A 391 16.48 27.86 -3.88
N ALA A 392 15.52 27.47 -4.69
CA ALA A 392 15.46 27.80 -6.11
C ALA A 392 14.48 28.95 -6.41
N GLY A 393 13.79 29.48 -5.42
CA GLY A 393 12.76 30.51 -5.59
C GLY A 393 11.54 30.01 -6.35
N ILE A 394 11.26 28.70 -6.29
CA ILE A 394 10.12 28.07 -6.96
C ILE A 394 8.95 28.00 -5.99
N ASN A 395 7.81 28.49 -6.43
CA ASN A 395 6.54 28.34 -5.74
C ASN A 395 5.44 28.20 -6.82
N ILE A 396 4.89 26.98 -6.93
CA ILE A 396 3.87 26.63 -7.93
C ILE A 396 2.67 26.09 -7.16
N ASN A 397 1.52 26.68 -7.42
CA ASN A 397 0.24 26.14 -6.97
C ASN A 397 -0.50 25.62 -8.20
N THR A 398 -1.12 24.48 -8.08
CA THR A 398 -1.89 23.81 -9.13
C THR A 398 -3.32 23.58 -8.64
N ASP A 399 -4.23 23.71 -9.57
CA ASP A 399 -5.63 23.34 -9.44
C ASP A 399 -5.96 22.68 -10.77
N ALA A 400 -6.28 21.40 -10.76
CA ALA A 400 -6.46 20.60 -11.96
C ALA A 400 -7.66 19.67 -11.78
N SER A 401 -8.47 19.57 -12.82
CA SER A 401 -9.56 18.61 -12.95
C SER A 401 -9.39 17.89 -14.27
N GLU A 402 -9.41 16.55 -14.24
CA GLU A 402 -9.31 15.71 -15.43
C GLU A 402 -10.32 14.57 -15.35
N ASP A 403 -10.95 14.26 -16.48
CA ASP A 403 -11.86 13.14 -16.65
C ASP A 403 -11.36 12.16 -17.73
N TRP A 404 -11.61 10.87 -17.53
CA TRP A 404 -11.24 9.80 -18.45
C TRP A 404 -12.40 8.80 -18.66
N ASP A 405 -12.60 8.38 -19.90
CA ASP A 405 -13.58 7.38 -20.32
C ASP A 405 -12.96 6.25 -21.20
#